data_d5e8ad60385b0ef0a44c7685d3d972b1
#
_entry.id   d5e8ad60385b0ef0a44c7685d3d972b1
#
_cell.length_a   1.000
_cell.length_b   1.000
_cell.length_c   1.000
_cell.angle_alpha   90.00
_cell.angle_beta   90.00
_cell.angle_gamma   90.00
#
_symmetry.space_group_name_H-M   'P 1'
#
loop_
_entity.id
_entity.type
_entity.pdbx_description
1 polymer ?
#
loop_
_entity_poly.entity_id
_entity_poly.type
_entity_poly.pdbx_seq_one_letter_code
_entity_poly.pdbx_strand_id
1 'polypeptide(L)'
;MKRTIITISREYGSGGRTIGILLAKELGIPCYDRAVIEKAAEKSGMSPEFIENVEERATSSFFFNLSQATYTSFTPVLTYEVHPTDRAFFAQAEVIREIAAHGSAVIIGRCADYILRDDPDAIHIFLHGDREDRLRRIIEEYGVPAQEAKEQLKQIDKGRANYYKSYTGGNWGDARRYDVCLNTSRTGIPGAVAA
;
A
#
# COMPACT_ATOMS: atom_id res chain seq x y z
N MET A 1 27.10 5.01 -3.46
CA MET A 1 26.19 4.13 -4.23
C MET A 1 25.15 5.02 -4.90
N LYS A 2 24.64 4.63 -6.07
CA LYS A 2 23.50 5.31 -6.68
C LYS A 2 22.28 5.17 -5.77
N ARG A 3 21.46 6.22 -5.62
CA ARG A 3 20.19 6.14 -4.89
C ARG A 3 19.30 5.09 -5.55
N THR A 4 18.67 4.26 -4.75
CA THR A 4 17.71 3.24 -5.24
C THR A 4 16.51 3.20 -4.33
N ILE A 5 15.33 3.41 -4.90
CA ILE A 5 14.05 3.30 -4.21
C ILE A 5 13.36 2.03 -4.70
N ILE A 6 12.91 1.19 -3.78
CA ILE A 6 12.15 -0.02 -4.12
C ILE A 6 10.76 0.11 -3.51
N THR A 7 9.73 0.12 -4.34
CA THR A 7 8.35 0.10 -3.87
C THR A 7 7.76 -1.30 -4.01
N ILE A 8 7.07 -1.78 -2.98
CA ILE A 8 6.48 -3.13 -2.98
C ILE A 8 4.97 -3.05 -2.79
N SER A 9 4.23 -3.19 -3.88
CA SER A 9 2.80 -3.51 -3.87
C SER A 9 2.61 -5.01 -3.70
N ARG A 10 1.57 -5.45 -2.98
CA ARG A 10 1.48 -6.86 -2.58
C ARG A 10 0.05 -7.30 -2.27
N GLU A 11 -0.32 -8.49 -2.69
CA GLU A 11 -1.51 -9.17 -2.22
C GLU A 11 -1.39 -9.55 -0.72
N TYR A 12 -2.52 -9.59 0.00
CA TYR A 12 -2.54 -10.04 1.39
C TYR A 12 -2.15 -11.51 1.51
N GLY A 13 -1.25 -11.83 2.42
CA GLY A 13 -0.72 -13.19 2.57
C GLY A 13 0.37 -13.58 1.56
N SER A 14 0.77 -12.72 0.62
CA SER A 14 1.89 -13.01 -0.31
C SER A 14 3.28 -12.99 0.35
N GLY A 15 3.38 -12.56 1.61
CA GLY A 15 4.68 -12.41 2.30
C GLY A 15 5.40 -11.11 1.98
N GLY A 16 4.74 -10.16 1.32
CA GLY A 16 5.38 -8.93 0.84
C GLY A 16 6.04 -8.07 1.93
N ARG A 17 5.49 -8.06 3.16
CA ARG A 17 6.13 -7.36 4.28
C ARG A 17 7.45 -8.02 4.67
N THR A 18 7.45 -9.34 4.81
CA THR A 18 8.64 -10.13 5.15
C THR A 18 9.72 -9.97 4.08
N ILE A 19 9.34 -10.07 2.80
CA ILE A 19 10.26 -9.87 1.67
C ILE A 19 10.85 -8.47 1.70
N GLY A 20 10.05 -7.43 1.89
CA GLY A 20 10.53 -6.05 1.94
C GLY A 20 11.54 -5.80 3.08
N ILE A 21 11.28 -6.35 4.27
CA ILE A 21 12.20 -6.25 5.41
C ILE A 21 13.52 -6.99 5.13
N LEU A 22 13.45 -8.21 4.57
CA LEU A 22 14.64 -9.00 4.26
C LEU A 22 15.47 -8.36 3.14
N LEU A 23 14.81 -7.88 2.08
CA LEU A 23 15.46 -7.17 0.98
C LEU A 23 16.18 -5.89 1.47
N ALA A 24 15.51 -5.09 2.29
CA ALA A 24 16.10 -3.90 2.87
C ALA A 24 17.33 -4.22 3.72
N LYS A 25 17.25 -5.30 4.51
CA LYS A 25 18.38 -5.79 5.32
C LYS A 25 19.56 -6.24 4.45
N GLU A 26 19.30 -6.96 3.37
CA GLU A 26 20.34 -7.44 2.45
C GLU A 26 21.03 -6.28 1.72
N LEU A 27 20.26 -5.28 1.31
CA LEU A 27 20.76 -4.08 0.66
C LEU A 27 21.38 -3.05 1.63
N GLY A 28 21.21 -3.22 2.93
CA GLY A 28 21.70 -2.26 3.93
C GLY A 28 20.99 -0.90 3.89
N ILE A 29 19.71 -0.87 3.47
CA ILE A 29 18.89 0.34 3.35
C ILE A 29 17.64 0.25 4.27
N PRO A 30 17.04 1.39 4.67
CA PRO A 30 15.86 1.38 5.51
C PRO A 30 14.63 0.82 4.81
N CYS A 31 13.74 0.19 5.61
CA CYS A 31 12.43 -0.29 5.16
C CYS A 31 11.32 0.51 5.85
N TYR A 32 10.41 1.04 5.05
CA TYR A 32 9.27 1.84 5.51
C TYR A 32 7.95 1.12 5.20
N ASP A 33 7.23 0.75 6.23
CA ASP A 33 5.87 0.20 6.20
C ASP A 33 4.99 1.02 7.15
N ARG A 34 4.94 0.65 8.42
CA ARG A 34 4.16 1.35 9.44
C ARG A 34 4.68 2.77 9.73
N ALA A 35 5.97 3.01 9.59
CA ALA A 35 6.55 4.33 9.79
C ALA A 35 6.01 5.41 8.82
N VAL A 36 5.53 5.02 7.63
CA VAL A 36 4.82 5.96 6.72
C VAL A 36 3.52 6.41 7.36
N ILE A 37 2.77 5.49 7.97
CA ILE A 37 1.49 5.78 8.64
C ILE A 37 1.72 6.72 9.83
N GLU A 38 2.70 6.41 10.68
CA GLU A 38 3.02 7.20 11.88
C GLU A 38 3.43 8.64 11.51
N LYS A 39 4.32 8.81 10.54
CA LYS A 39 4.72 10.13 10.05
C LYS A 39 3.56 10.89 9.38
N ALA A 40 2.71 10.20 8.62
CA ALA A 40 1.55 10.82 8.01
C ALA A 40 0.50 11.23 9.05
N ALA A 41 0.34 10.46 10.14
CA ALA A 41 -0.50 10.79 11.28
C ALA A 41 -0.02 12.08 11.98
N GLU A 42 1.28 12.19 12.26
CA GLU A 42 1.89 13.39 12.82
C GLU A 42 1.63 14.63 11.93
N LYS A 43 1.85 14.51 10.61
CA LYS A 43 1.66 15.62 9.68
C LYS A 43 0.20 16.06 9.50
N SER A 44 -0.71 15.12 9.49
CA SER A 44 -2.14 15.37 9.22
C SER A 44 -2.97 15.66 10.46
N GLY A 45 -2.45 15.33 11.66
CA GLY A 45 -3.21 15.37 12.92
C GLY A 45 -4.28 14.28 13.01
N MET A 46 -4.19 13.23 12.19
CA MET A 46 -5.09 12.07 12.19
C MET A 46 -4.54 10.95 13.04
N SER A 47 -5.40 10.01 13.48
CA SER A 47 -4.90 8.83 14.17
C SER A 47 -4.23 7.86 13.19
N PRO A 48 -3.16 7.15 13.61
CA PRO A 48 -2.54 6.12 12.79
C PRO A 48 -3.52 5.03 12.33
N GLU A 49 -4.45 4.63 13.20
CA GLU A 49 -5.48 3.63 12.91
C GLU A 49 -6.42 4.09 11.79
N PHE A 50 -6.76 5.38 11.74
CA PHE A 50 -7.58 5.93 10.65
C PHE A 50 -6.84 5.80 9.32
N ILE A 51 -5.57 6.23 9.25
CA ILE A 51 -4.75 6.18 8.03
C ILE A 51 -4.55 4.73 7.55
N GLU A 52 -4.32 3.80 8.48
CA GLU A 52 -4.18 2.38 8.18
C GLU A 52 -5.47 1.80 7.58
N ASN A 53 -6.61 2.10 8.19
CA ASN A 53 -7.92 1.61 7.77
C ASN A 53 -8.38 2.16 6.42
N VAL A 54 -7.96 3.36 6.04
CA VAL A 54 -8.36 3.98 4.76
C VAL A 54 -7.93 3.10 3.55
N GLU A 55 -6.75 2.49 3.58
CA GLU A 55 -6.30 1.59 2.51
C GLU A 55 -6.99 0.23 2.56
N GLU A 56 -7.09 -0.38 3.74
CA GLU A 56 -7.54 -1.77 3.86
C GLU A 56 -9.06 -1.93 3.81
N ARG A 57 -9.80 -0.90 4.23
CA ARG A 57 -11.27 -0.92 4.27
C ARG A 57 -11.93 -0.05 3.21
N ALA A 58 -11.18 0.39 2.20
CA ALA A 58 -11.71 1.17 1.09
C ALA A 58 -12.76 0.35 0.33
N THR A 59 -14.03 0.59 0.62
CA THR A 59 -15.15 0.00 -0.13
C THR A 59 -15.64 0.99 -1.18
N SER A 60 -16.20 0.48 -2.29
CA SER A 60 -16.81 1.34 -3.31
C SER A 60 -17.94 2.22 -2.74
N SER A 61 -18.66 1.71 -1.73
CA SER A 61 -19.69 2.46 -1.00
C SER A 61 -19.12 3.56 -0.13
N PHE A 62 -17.91 3.40 0.41
CA PHE A 62 -17.22 4.40 1.20
C PHE A 62 -16.91 5.64 0.35
N PHE A 63 -16.36 5.46 -0.85
CA PHE A 63 -16.09 6.56 -1.78
C PHE A 63 -17.37 7.14 -2.39
N PHE A 64 -18.42 6.33 -2.61
CA PHE A 64 -19.69 6.78 -3.14
C PHE A 64 -20.48 7.64 -2.13
N ASN A 65 -20.57 7.21 -0.87
CA ASN A 65 -21.22 8.00 0.19
C ASN A 65 -20.48 9.32 0.44
N LEU A 66 -19.21 9.35 0.16
CA LEU A 66 -18.35 10.50 0.25
C LEU A 66 -18.65 11.55 -0.80
N SER A 67 -18.83 11.12 -2.06
CA SER A 67 -19.22 12.02 -3.15
C SER A 67 -20.65 12.56 -2.98
N GLN A 68 -21.55 11.80 -2.36
CA GLN A 68 -22.92 12.23 -2.06
C GLN A 68 -22.99 13.27 -0.94
N ALA A 69 -22.15 13.17 0.09
CA ALA A 69 -22.13 14.14 1.19
C ALA A 69 -21.79 15.56 0.71
N THR A 70 -21.05 15.68 -0.39
CA THR A 70 -20.69 16.96 -1.00
C THR A 70 -21.83 17.59 -1.83
N TYR A 71 -22.85 16.84 -2.24
CA TYR A 71 -23.93 17.33 -3.11
C TYR A 71 -25.20 17.79 -2.37
N THR A 72 -25.33 17.56 -1.06
CA THR A 72 -26.58 17.86 -0.31
C THR A 72 -26.56 19.17 0.47
N SER A 73 -25.50 19.95 0.40
CA SER A 73 -25.47 21.27 1.06
C SER A 73 -25.44 22.39 0.03
N PHE A 74 -26.63 22.85 -0.37
CA PHE A 74 -26.83 24.09 -1.12
C PHE A 74 -26.60 25.29 -0.18
N THR A 75 -25.36 25.55 0.18
CA THR A 75 -24.90 26.86 0.65
C THR A 75 -23.54 27.14 -0.02
N PRO A 76 -23.41 28.27 -0.73
CA PRO A 76 -22.12 28.62 -1.33
C PRO A 76 -21.20 29.23 -0.28
N VAL A 77 -20.67 28.40 0.60
CA VAL A 77 -19.50 28.77 1.39
C VAL A 77 -18.35 27.94 0.83
N LEU A 78 -17.51 28.59 0.04
CA LEU A 78 -16.27 28.07 -0.54
C LEU A 78 -15.20 27.78 0.55
N THR A 79 -15.51 26.91 1.48
CA THR A 79 -14.51 26.18 2.26
C THR A 79 -14.40 24.80 1.64
N TYR A 80 -13.43 24.64 0.75
CA TYR A 80 -13.04 23.35 0.18
C TYR A 80 -12.41 22.52 1.31
N GLU A 81 -13.25 21.93 2.16
CA GLU A 81 -12.74 20.98 3.15
C GLU A 81 -12.32 19.70 2.40
N VAL A 82 -11.00 19.53 2.26
CA VAL A 82 -10.42 18.30 1.70
C VAL A 82 -10.90 17.13 2.55
N HIS A 83 -11.49 16.13 1.89
CA HIS A 83 -12.06 14.98 2.59
C HIS A 83 -10.99 14.28 3.44
N PRO A 84 -11.31 13.76 4.63
CA PRO A 84 -10.36 13.11 5.53
C PRO A 84 -9.53 12.00 4.87
N THR A 85 -10.11 11.21 3.96
CA THR A 85 -9.38 10.18 3.23
C THR A 85 -8.36 10.74 2.24
N ASP A 86 -8.70 11.86 1.59
CA ASP A 86 -7.79 12.54 0.66
C ASP A 86 -6.65 13.22 1.45
N ARG A 87 -6.95 13.80 2.59
CA ARG A 87 -5.92 14.33 3.51
C ARG A 87 -4.96 13.24 3.95
N ALA A 88 -5.48 12.05 4.30
CA ALA A 88 -4.65 10.91 4.65
C ALA A 88 -3.77 10.46 3.48
N PHE A 89 -4.31 10.40 2.26
CA PHE A 89 -3.53 10.07 1.06
C PHE A 89 -2.44 11.11 0.78
N PHE A 90 -2.78 12.40 0.81
CA PHE A 90 -1.80 13.47 0.55
C PHE A 90 -0.69 13.51 1.61
N ALA A 91 -1.02 13.31 2.88
CA ALA A 91 -0.01 13.22 3.94
C ALA A 91 0.94 12.03 3.74
N GLN A 92 0.42 10.86 3.37
CA GLN A 92 1.25 9.70 3.03
C GLN A 92 2.12 9.97 1.79
N ALA A 93 1.56 10.59 0.75
CA ALA A 93 2.29 10.91 -0.47
C ALA A 93 3.46 11.89 -0.21
N GLU A 94 3.25 12.87 0.67
CA GLU A 94 4.30 13.81 1.08
C GLU A 94 5.43 13.07 1.82
N VAL A 95 5.08 12.24 2.81
CA VAL A 95 6.05 11.43 3.56
C VAL A 95 6.85 10.50 2.63
N ILE A 96 6.17 9.84 1.67
CA ILE A 96 6.83 8.94 0.72
C ILE A 96 7.84 9.70 -0.16
N ARG A 97 7.48 10.89 -0.66
CA ARG A 97 8.42 11.74 -1.43
C ARG A 97 9.59 12.22 -0.58
N GLU A 98 9.36 12.59 0.67
CA GLU A 98 10.44 12.95 1.59
C GLU A 98 11.40 11.79 1.84
N ILE A 99 10.87 10.58 2.11
CA ILE A 99 11.69 9.38 2.25
C ILE A 99 12.56 9.17 1.01
N ALA A 100 11.96 9.23 -0.17
CA ALA A 100 12.69 9.06 -1.43
C ALA A 100 13.75 10.14 -1.64
N ALA A 101 13.49 11.38 -1.26
CA ALA A 101 14.45 12.48 -1.38
C ALA A 101 15.66 12.33 -0.44
N HIS A 102 15.51 11.66 0.70
CA HIS A 102 16.57 11.50 1.69
C HIS A 102 17.57 10.37 1.38
N GLY A 103 17.25 9.44 0.49
CA GLY A 103 18.17 8.37 0.13
C GLY A 103 17.51 7.10 -0.36
N SER A 104 18.26 6.00 -0.38
CA SER A 104 17.77 4.69 -0.76
C SER A 104 16.82 4.13 0.30
N ALA A 105 15.75 3.46 -0.15
CA ALA A 105 14.74 2.90 0.76
C ALA A 105 13.92 1.79 0.10
N VAL A 106 13.39 0.89 0.91
CA VAL A 106 12.26 0.00 0.56
C VAL A 106 11.00 0.57 1.17
N ILE A 107 9.94 0.77 0.37
CA ILE A 107 8.65 1.32 0.80
C ILE A 107 7.55 0.31 0.47
N ILE A 108 6.74 -0.07 1.47
CA ILE A 108 5.73 -1.11 1.32
C ILE A 108 4.31 -0.52 1.24
N GLY A 109 3.65 -0.71 0.09
CA GLY A 109 2.26 -0.30 -0.16
C GLY A 109 2.04 1.19 -0.33
N ARG A 110 0.86 1.67 0.09
CA ARG A 110 0.48 3.10 0.13
C ARG A 110 0.52 3.80 -1.23
N CYS A 111 0.28 3.06 -2.31
CA CYS A 111 0.43 3.57 -3.68
C CYS A 111 1.80 4.20 -3.95
N ALA A 112 2.86 3.76 -3.26
CA ALA A 112 4.20 4.32 -3.41
C ALA A 112 4.72 4.18 -4.85
N ASP A 113 4.37 3.10 -5.54
CA ASP A 113 4.61 2.89 -6.97
C ASP A 113 4.04 4.02 -7.83
N TYR A 114 2.81 4.45 -7.55
CA TYR A 114 2.18 5.56 -8.27
C TYR A 114 2.74 6.93 -7.86
N ILE A 115 3.00 7.13 -6.57
CA ILE A 115 3.51 8.40 -6.04
C ILE A 115 4.90 8.69 -6.59
N LEU A 116 5.73 7.66 -6.81
CA LEU A 116 7.11 7.74 -7.28
C LEU A 116 7.30 7.28 -8.74
N ARG A 117 6.21 7.16 -9.53
CA ARG A 117 6.25 6.67 -10.91
C ARG A 117 7.15 7.45 -11.86
N ASP A 118 7.41 8.72 -11.54
CA ASP A 118 8.27 9.60 -12.34
C ASP A 118 9.70 9.68 -11.77
N ASP A 119 10.03 8.93 -10.70
CA ASP A 119 11.36 8.88 -10.12
C ASP A 119 12.23 7.84 -10.88
N PRO A 120 13.28 8.27 -11.60
CA PRO A 120 14.09 7.37 -12.43
C PRO A 120 14.94 6.36 -11.65
N ASP A 121 15.06 6.54 -10.34
CA ASP A 121 15.79 5.65 -9.45
C ASP A 121 14.84 4.71 -8.68
N ALA A 122 13.53 4.77 -8.96
CA ALA A 122 12.55 3.89 -8.35
C ALA A 122 12.37 2.60 -9.16
N ILE A 123 12.25 1.47 -8.44
CA ILE A 123 11.90 0.15 -8.96
C ILE A 123 10.58 -0.25 -8.31
N HIS A 124 9.61 -0.59 -9.13
CA HIS A 124 8.27 -0.93 -8.68
C HIS A 124 8.03 -2.43 -8.76
N ILE A 125 7.75 -3.06 -7.61
CA ILE A 125 7.56 -4.51 -7.50
C ILE A 125 6.12 -4.81 -7.09
N PHE A 126 5.52 -5.82 -7.74
CA PHE A 126 4.25 -6.41 -7.32
C PHE A 126 4.45 -7.86 -6.89
N LEU A 127 4.01 -8.18 -5.67
CA LEU A 127 4.10 -9.52 -5.11
C LEU A 127 2.71 -10.14 -5.00
N HIS A 128 2.52 -11.28 -5.64
CA HIS A 128 1.30 -12.07 -5.56
C HIS A 128 1.60 -13.51 -5.17
N GLY A 129 0.57 -14.30 -4.94
CA GLY A 129 0.75 -15.72 -4.63
C GLY A 129 -0.52 -16.51 -4.89
N ASP A 130 -0.37 -17.82 -4.97
CA ASP A 130 -1.48 -18.74 -5.12
C ASP A 130 -2.39 -18.64 -3.88
N ARG A 131 -3.71 -18.66 -4.10
CA ARG A 131 -4.68 -18.38 -3.05
C ARG A 131 -4.54 -19.29 -1.83
N GLU A 132 -4.24 -20.56 -2.06
CA GLU A 132 -4.10 -21.56 -1.00
C GLU A 132 -2.87 -21.28 -0.13
N ASP A 133 -1.76 -20.91 -0.73
CA ASP A 133 -0.54 -20.55 -0.01
C ASP A 133 -0.71 -19.27 0.79
N ARG A 134 -1.41 -18.29 0.23
CA ARG A 134 -1.73 -17.05 0.94
C ARG A 134 -2.65 -17.30 2.13
N LEU A 135 -3.68 -18.16 1.96
CA LEU A 135 -4.56 -18.57 3.07
C LEU A 135 -3.78 -19.29 4.16
N ARG A 136 -2.93 -20.23 3.78
CA ARG A 136 -2.09 -20.94 4.75
C ARG A 136 -1.23 -19.95 5.54
N ARG A 137 -0.57 -19.01 4.88
CA ARG A 137 0.31 -18.03 5.53
C ARG A 137 -0.45 -17.12 6.50
N ILE A 138 -1.62 -16.63 6.16
CA ILE A 138 -2.39 -15.76 7.06
C ILE A 138 -2.94 -16.52 8.27
N ILE A 139 -3.19 -17.81 8.17
CA ILE A 139 -3.60 -18.66 9.30
C ILE A 139 -2.39 -18.98 10.18
N GLU A 140 -1.32 -19.51 9.60
CA GLU A 140 -0.18 -20.04 10.32
C GLU A 140 0.78 -18.96 10.83
N GLU A 141 1.03 -17.91 10.03
CA GLU A 141 2.02 -16.88 10.36
C GLU A 141 1.38 -15.61 10.93
N TYR A 142 0.16 -15.22 10.46
CA TYR A 142 -0.51 -14.00 10.92
C TYR A 142 -1.54 -14.26 12.04
N GLY A 143 -1.82 -15.53 12.35
CA GLY A 143 -2.69 -15.91 13.45
C GLY A 143 -4.18 -15.68 13.20
N VAL A 144 -4.59 -15.53 11.94
CA VAL A 144 -6.00 -15.33 11.58
C VAL A 144 -6.77 -16.63 11.76
N PRO A 145 -7.93 -16.63 12.46
CA PRO A 145 -8.76 -17.83 12.58
C PRO A 145 -9.14 -18.40 11.19
N ALA A 146 -9.02 -19.71 11.01
CA ALA A 146 -9.23 -20.37 9.71
C ALA A 146 -10.61 -20.07 9.09
N GLN A 147 -11.64 -19.94 9.92
CA GLN A 147 -13.00 -19.60 9.50
C GLN A 147 -13.12 -18.17 8.94
N GLU A 148 -12.25 -17.25 9.35
CA GLU A 148 -12.27 -15.83 8.95
C GLU A 148 -11.30 -15.54 7.81
N ALA A 149 -10.25 -16.38 7.68
CA ALA A 149 -9.12 -16.13 6.79
C ALA A 149 -9.52 -15.88 5.33
N LYS A 150 -10.50 -16.65 4.81
CA LYS A 150 -10.97 -16.53 3.41
C LYS A 150 -11.66 -15.19 3.15
N GLU A 151 -12.49 -14.75 4.09
CA GLU A 151 -13.21 -13.49 3.94
C GLU A 151 -12.27 -12.31 4.15
N GLN A 152 -11.40 -12.38 5.15
CA GLN A 152 -10.40 -11.35 5.42
C GLN A 152 -9.44 -11.14 4.24
N LEU A 153 -8.95 -12.24 3.61
CA LEU A 153 -8.12 -12.17 2.43
C LEU A 153 -8.82 -11.40 1.30
N LYS A 154 -10.08 -11.74 1.04
CA LYS A 154 -10.89 -11.09 0.00
C LYS A 154 -11.15 -9.62 0.31
N GLN A 155 -11.47 -9.28 1.55
CA GLN A 155 -11.78 -7.92 1.96
C GLN A 155 -10.56 -7.00 1.87
N ILE A 156 -9.40 -7.44 2.36
CA ILE A 156 -8.17 -6.65 2.33
C ILE A 156 -7.70 -6.41 0.89
N ASP A 157 -7.66 -7.45 0.05
CA ASP A 157 -7.26 -7.28 -1.35
C ASP A 157 -8.24 -6.37 -2.11
N LYS A 158 -9.54 -6.51 -1.86
CA LYS A 158 -10.56 -5.62 -2.45
C LYS A 158 -10.39 -4.18 -1.97
N GLY A 159 -10.10 -3.98 -0.68
CA GLY A 159 -9.82 -2.66 -0.11
C GLY A 159 -8.64 -2.00 -0.81
N ARG A 160 -7.52 -2.70 -0.91
CA ARG A 160 -6.31 -2.22 -1.60
C ARG A 160 -6.55 -1.91 -3.07
N ALA A 161 -7.26 -2.78 -3.79
CA ALA A 161 -7.59 -2.55 -5.18
C ALA A 161 -8.48 -1.31 -5.38
N ASN A 162 -9.50 -1.11 -4.52
CA ASN A 162 -10.36 0.06 -4.56
C ASN A 162 -9.59 1.35 -4.23
N TYR A 163 -8.78 1.32 -3.18
CA TYR A 163 -7.93 2.45 -2.78
C TYR A 163 -6.99 2.86 -3.92
N TYR A 164 -6.28 1.89 -4.48
CA TYR A 164 -5.39 2.11 -5.62
C TYR A 164 -6.14 2.72 -6.80
N LYS A 165 -7.27 2.15 -7.19
CA LYS A 165 -8.07 2.65 -8.31
C LYS A 165 -8.55 4.08 -8.09
N SER A 166 -8.97 4.43 -6.87
CA SER A 166 -9.48 5.76 -6.56
C SER A 166 -8.44 6.85 -6.68
N TYR A 167 -7.20 6.59 -6.27
CA TYR A 167 -6.13 7.59 -6.30
C TYR A 167 -5.25 7.57 -7.54
N THR A 168 -5.23 6.47 -8.28
CA THR A 168 -4.35 6.30 -9.44
C THR A 168 -5.10 6.21 -10.77
N GLY A 169 -6.42 5.97 -10.73
CA GLY A 169 -7.23 5.64 -11.89
C GLY A 169 -6.90 4.28 -12.54
N GLY A 170 -5.89 3.57 -12.03
CA GLY A 170 -5.41 2.33 -12.61
C GLY A 170 -5.92 1.07 -11.90
N ASN A 171 -5.61 -0.08 -12.47
CA ASN A 171 -5.90 -1.36 -11.86
C ASN A 171 -4.70 -1.82 -11.01
N TRP A 172 -4.97 -2.14 -9.76
CA TRP A 172 -3.98 -2.72 -8.86
C TRP A 172 -3.54 -4.10 -9.34
N GLY A 173 -2.24 -4.37 -9.36
CA GLY A 173 -1.69 -5.62 -9.88
C GLY A 173 -1.61 -5.72 -11.42
N ASP A 174 -1.90 -4.64 -12.14
CA ASP A 174 -1.64 -4.60 -13.60
C ASP A 174 -0.13 -4.62 -13.85
N ALA A 175 0.37 -5.74 -14.39
CA ALA A 175 1.80 -5.98 -14.61
C ALA A 175 2.52 -4.85 -15.39
N ARG A 176 1.79 -4.09 -16.22
CA ARG A 176 2.36 -2.97 -17.00
C ARG A 176 2.76 -1.77 -16.15
N ARG A 177 2.39 -1.76 -14.87
CA ARG A 177 2.68 -0.67 -13.92
C ARG A 177 3.85 -0.98 -12.99
N TYR A 178 4.41 -2.18 -13.11
CA TYR A 178 5.49 -2.66 -12.25
C TYR A 178 6.66 -3.11 -13.09
N ASP A 179 7.86 -2.88 -12.60
CA ASP A 179 9.10 -3.36 -13.26
C ASP A 179 9.27 -4.86 -13.05
N VAL A 180 8.81 -5.36 -11.89
CA VAL A 180 8.90 -6.78 -11.52
C VAL A 180 7.59 -7.26 -10.90
N CYS A 181 7.07 -8.39 -11.40
CA CYS A 181 5.94 -9.11 -10.80
C CYS A 181 6.38 -10.51 -10.41
N LEU A 182 6.26 -10.88 -9.12
CA LEU A 182 6.72 -12.21 -8.64
C LEU A 182 5.57 -12.98 -7.99
N ASN A 183 5.47 -14.25 -8.39
CA ASN A 183 4.62 -15.23 -7.70
C ASN A 183 5.39 -15.86 -6.55
N THR A 184 5.11 -15.44 -5.32
CA THR A 184 5.80 -15.89 -4.11
C THR A 184 5.49 -17.33 -3.73
N SER A 185 4.45 -17.96 -4.31
CA SER A 185 4.20 -19.38 -4.18
C SER A 185 5.20 -20.21 -4.99
N ARG A 186 5.78 -19.61 -6.04
CA ARG A 186 6.79 -20.25 -6.89
C ARG A 186 8.22 -19.98 -6.43
N THR A 187 8.51 -18.73 -6.10
CA THR A 187 9.85 -18.33 -5.68
C THR A 187 10.17 -18.65 -4.22
N GLY A 188 9.13 -18.76 -3.37
CA GLY A 188 9.29 -18.69 -1.92
C GLY A 188 9.76 -17.32 -1.49
N ILE A 189 9.85 -17.07 -0.17
CA ILE A 189 10.37 -15.81 0.40
C ILE A 189 11.85 -15.60 0.02
N PRO A 190 12.76 -16.60 0.21
CA PRO A 190 14.17 -16.41 -0.14
C PRO A 190 14.41 -16.13 -1.63
N GLY A 191 13.71 -16.87 -2.51
CA GLY A 191 13.84 -16.64 -3.95
C GLY A 191 13.30 -15.29 -4.41
N ALA A 192 12.24 -14.77 -3.75
CA ALA A 192 11.74 -13.44 -4.05
C ALA A 192 12.66 -12.31 -3.56
N VAL A 193 13.47 -12.55 -2.53
CA VAL A 193 14.47 -11.59 -2.05
C VAL A 193 15.70 -11.58 -2.97
N ALA A 194 16.07 -12.74 -3.53
CA ALA A 194 17.25 -12.88 -4.38
C ALA A 194 17.02 -12.45 -5.85
N ALA A 195 15.75 -12.30 -6.26
CA ALA A 195 15.38 -11.92 -7.64
C ALA A 195 15.53 -10.43 -7.89
#